data_7c8299fce2d69e3ff513b8f556b1eaef
#
_entry.id   7c8299fce2d69e3ff513b8f556b1eaef
#
_cell.length_a   1.000
_cell.length_b   1.000
_cell.length_c   1.000
_cell.angle_alpha   90.00
_cell.angle_beta   90.00
_cell.angle_gamma   90.00
#
_symmetry.space_group_name_H-M   'P 1'
#
loop_
_entity.id
_entity.type
_entity.pdbx_description
1 polymer ?
#
loop_
_entity_poly.entity_id
_entity_poly.type
_entity_poly.pdbx_seq_one_letter_code
_entity_poly.pdbx_strand_id
1 'polypeptide(L)'
;MQRFQFQTVPNIIAGLGTIRELHQILQKGKYVRVLLVTDQGMITQNLHEEVLYIINEASLDYAIYADVQADPPEHIIADAISFARQEQIDVVIGFGGGSSLDVAKIIAVLSHPQQTQCLNELYGIDQVEGPRLPLILIPTTAGTGSEVTPISIVTTGETTKTGIVSPLLFADIAILDASFTRGLPKHITAATGIDAMVHAIEAYTSKIKKNPYSDMLAKQALKLLNNNLTRVLDDGDDLEARQNMLVGSMLAGQAFANAPVGAVHALAYPLGGHFHLSHGHSNAIVLTEVLKFNAPAAKQKYAELMTWLDPHSKGCHDGLTDLFIDHFNNHLQRSGLPLKLAQLDIPEHMLMMLAEDAMKQTRLLQNNPRDMTVEDALQIYQAIYA
;
A
#
# COMPACT_ATOMS: atom_id res chain seq x y z
N MET A 1 17.55 -21.30 13.14
CA MET A 1 16.72 -20.39 12.31
C MET A 1 15.30 -20.95 12.31
N GLN A 2 14.31 -20.11 12.57
CA GLN A 2 12.90 -20.51 12.50
C GLN A 2 12.52 -20.83 11.04
N ARG A 3 11.65 -21.82 10.82
CA ARG A 3 11.10 -22.10 9.49
C ARG A 3 10.25 -20.91 9.03
N PHE A 4 10.44 -20.46 7.79
CA PHE A 4 9.66 -19.38 7.20
C PHE A 4 9.33 -19.70 5.74
N GLN A 5 8.35 -19.01 5.20
CA GLN A 5 7.98 -18.97 3.80
C GLN A 5 8.07 -17.52 3.33
N PHE A 6 8.53 -17.31 2.11
CA PHE A 6 8.56 -16.00 1.45
C PHE A 6 7.88 -16.10 0.09
N GLN A 7 6.95 -15.20 -0.18
CA GLN A 7 6.21 -15.17 -1.43
C GLN A 7 6.21 -13.74 -2.00
N THR A 8 6.28 -13.62 -3.32
CA THR A 8 6.22 -12.35 -4.03
C THR A 8 5.83 -12.58 -5.48
N VAL A 9 5.65 -11.49 -6.23
CA VAL A 9 5.41 -11.48 -7.67
C VAL A 9 6.59 -12.11 -8.41
N PRO A 10 6.34 -13.00 -9.38
CA PRO A 10 7.42 -13.73 -10.07
C PRO A 10 8.25 -12.84 -11.00
N ASN A 11 7.68 -11.74 -11.53
CA ASN A 11 8.33 -10.84 -12.47
C ASN A 11 8.16 -9.39 -12.03
N ILE A 12 9.27 -8.67 -11.83
CA ILE A 12 9.29 -7.25 -11.50
C ILE A 12 10.22 -6.55 -12.50
N ILE A 13 9.69 -5.52 -13.17
CA ILE A 13 10.42 -4.70 -14.13
C ILE A 13 10.40 -3.27 -13.58
N ALA A 14 11.57 -2.71 -13.28
CA ALA A 14 11.66 -1.40 -12.63
C ALA A 14 12.71 -0.51 -13.30
N GLY A 15 12.33 0.73 -13.58
CA GLY A 15 13.20 1.75 -14.16
C GLY A 15 12.40 2.76 -14.99
N LEU A 16 13.02 3.86 -15.34
CA LEU A 16 12.42 4.88 -16.21
C LEU A 16 12.24 4.33 -17.63
N GLY A 17 11.05 4.48 -18.19
CA GLY A 17 10.69 4.01 -19.53
C GLY A 17 10.44 2.52 -19.63
N THR A 18 10.39 1.78 -18.50
CA THR A 18 10.13 0.33 -18.50
C THR A 18 8.71 -0.03 -18.91
N ILE A 19 7.80 0.92 -18.96
CA ILE A 19 6.45 0.70 -19.50
C ILE A 19 6.49 0.13 -20.93
N ARG A 20 7.52 0.42 -21.72
CA ARG A 20 7.68 -0.07 -23.09
C ARG A 20 7.84 -1.59 -23.17
N GLU A 21 8.28 -2.23 -22.07
CA GLU A 21 8.35 -3.70 -21.99
C GLU A 21 6.96 -4.33 -22.05
N LEU A 22 5.91 -3.59 -21.72
CA LEU A 22 4.51 -4.04 -21.81
C LEU A 22 4.19 -4.55 -23.22
N HIS A 23 4.69 -3.91 -24.29
CA HIS A 23 4.49 -4.35 -25.66
C HIS A 23 4.93 -5.82 -25.88
N GLN A 24 6.16 -6.15 -25.48
CA GLN A 24 6.68 -7.52 -25.63
C GLN A 24 5.93 -8.53 -24.75
N ILE A 25 5.53 -8.09 -23.55
CA ILE A 25 4.75 -8.91 -22.61
C ILE A 25 3.42 -9.29 -23.25
N LEU A 26 2.70 -8.31 -23.78
CA LEU A 26 1.40 -8.52 -24.43
C LEU A 26 1.51 -9.43 -25.67
N GLN A 27 2.52 -9.20 -26.52
CA GLN A 27 2.75 -10.06 -27.68
C GLN A 27 3.05 -11.53 -27.30
N LYS A 28 3.87 -11.74 -26.25
CA LYS A 28 4.19 -13.11 -25.80
C LYS A 28 3.01 -13.83 -25.16
N GLY A 29 2.12 -13.07 -24.50
CA GLY A 29 0.95 -13.62 -23.81
C GLY A 29 -0.13 -14.17 -24.76
N LYS A 30 -0.09 -13.82 -26.06
CA LYS A 30 -1.10 -14.19 -27.06
C LYS A 30 -2.53 -13.82 -26.65
N TYR A 31 -2.66 -12.71 -25.97
CA TYR A 31 -3.94 -12.15 -25.57
C TYR A 31 -4.69 -11.59 -26.78
N VAL A 32 -6.00 -11.44 -26.62
CA VAL A 32 -6.89 -10.87 -27.64
C VAL A 32 -7.46 -9.54 -27.18
N ARG A 33 -7.88 -9.47 -25.90
CA ARG A 33 -8.56 -8.29 -25.40
C ARG A 33 -8.12 -7.95 -23.98
N VAL A 34 -7.58 -6.76 -23.80
CA VAL A 34 -7.07 -6.23 -22.54
C VAL A 34 -8.18 -5.47 -21.81
N LEU A 35 -8.29 -5.64 -20.48
CA LEU A 35 -8.97 -4.68 -19.63
C LEU A 35 -7.95 -3.78 -18.93
N LEU A 36 -8.03 -2.48 -19.16
CA LEU A 36 -7.32 -1.47 -18.37
C LEU A 36 -8.22 -1.01 -17.22
N VAL A 37 -7.80 -1.29 -15.98
CA VAL A 37 -8.47 -0.88 -14.75
C VAL A 37 -7.75 0.31 -14.16
N THR A 38 -8.45 1.44 -14.01
CA THR A 38 -7.86 2.70 -13.59
C THR A 38 -8.89 3.59 -12.86
N ASP A 39 -8.54 4.84 -12.61
CA ASP A 39 -9.42 5.85 -12.01
C ASP A 39 -9.50 7.12 -12.87
N GLN A 40 -10.49 7.97 -12.56
CA GLN A 40 -10.73 9.22 -13.31
C GLN A 40 -9.56 10.21 -13.24
N GLY A 41 -8.72 10.12 -12.20
CA GLY A 41 -7.51 10.95 -12.10
C GLY A 41 -6.51 10.61 -13.20
N MET A 42 -6.31 9.33 -13.50
CA MET A 42 -5.43 8.87 -14.58
C MET A 42 -5.97 9.28 -15.96
N ILE A 43 -7.29 9.22 -16.14
CA ILE A 43 -7.96 9.64 -17.39
C ILE A 43 -7.79 11.16 -17.59
N THR A 44 -8.11 11.96 -16.57
CA THR A 44 -8.06 13.42 -16.65
C THR A 44 -6.64 13.97 -16.89
N GLN A 45 -5.63 13.28 -16.38
CA GLN A 45 -4.23 13.63 -16.58
C GLN A 45 -3.63 13.02 -17.87
N ASN A 46 -4.42 12.28 -18.65
CA ASN A 46 -4.01 11.57 -19.87
C ASN A 46 -2.85 10.57 -19.67
N LEU A 47 -2.61 10.10 -18.44
CA LEU A 47 -1.53 9.16 -18.15
C LEU A 47 -1.78 7.75 -18.74
N HIS A 48 -3.04 7.39 -18.94
CA HIS A 48 -3.47 6.14 -19.53
C HIS A 48 -3.15 6.04 -21.05
N GLU A 49 -2.99 7.16 -21.74
CA GLU A 49 -2.80 7.19 -23.20
C GLU A 49 -1.53 6.46 -23.64
N GLU A 50 -0.45 6.53 -22.86
CA GLU A 50 0.78 5.79 -23.18
C GLU A 50 0.56 4.27 -23.09
N VAL A 51 -0.22 3.82 -22.10
CA VAL A 51 -0.58 2.39 -21.97
C VAL A 51 -1.45 1.95 -23.15
N LEU A 52 -2.45 2.75 -23.54
CA LEU A 52 -3.31 2.46 -24.69
C LEU A 52 -2.54 2.46 -26.00
N TYR A 53 -1.60 3.39 -26.18
CA TYR A 53 -0.73 3.40 -27.34
C TYR A 53 0.04 2.08 -27.48
N ILE A 54 0.60 1.57 -26.38
CA ILE A 54 1.35 0.30 -26.37
C ILE A 54 0.44 -0.90 -26.65
N ILE A 55 -0.79 -0.92 -26.15
CA ILE A 55 -1.78 -1.96 -26.43
C ILE A 55 -2.14 -1.97 -27.92
N ASN A 56 -2.37 -0.80 -28.50
CA ASN A 56 -2.65 -0.65 -29.94
C ASN A 56 -1.47 -1.12 -30.83
N GLU A 57 -0.23 -0.74 -30.45
CA GLU A 57 0.99 -1.21 -31.13
C GLU A 57 1.14 -2.74 -31.06
N ALA A 58 0.67 -3.36 -29.99
CA ALA A 58 0.62 -4.82 -29.88
C ALA A 58 -0.53 -5.46 -30.68
N SER A 59 -1.35 -4.65 -31.37
CA SER A 59 -2.51 -5.06 -32.17
C SER A 59 -3.56 -5.84 -31.36
N LEU A 60 -3.80 -5.40 -30.13
CA LEU A 60 -4.81 -5.97 -29.23
C LEU A 60 -6.03 -5.06 -29.09
N ASP A 61 -7.20 -5.64 -28.93
CA ASP A 61 -8.39 -4.93 -28.51
C ASP A 61 -8.31 -4.59 -27.02
N TYR A 62 -9.02 -3.53 -26.60
CA TYR A 62 -9.08 -3.18 -25.19
C TYR A 62 -10.43 -2.61 -24.77
N ALA A 63 -10.70 -2.71 -23.48
CA ALA A 63 -11.74 -1.98 -22.77
C ALA A 63 -11.11 -1.22 -21.59
N ILE A 64 -11.74 -0.14 -21.15
CA ILE A 64 -11.27 0.68 -20.03
C ILE A 64 -12.36 0.71 -18.97
N TYR A 65 -12.01 0.34 -17.74
CA TYR A 65 -12.83 0.60 -16.56
C TYR A 65 -12.14 1.67 -15.73
N ALA A 66 -12.70 2.87 -15.71
CA ALA A 66 -12.09 4.07 -15.11
C ALA A 66 -12.85 4.60 -13.88
N ASP A 67 -13.84 3.87 -13.38
CA ASP A 67 -14.71 4.31 -12.30
C ASP A 67 -14.26 3.79 -10.92
N VAL A 68 -12.98 3.36 -10.80
CA VAL A 68 -12.43 2.99 -9.51
C VAL A 68 -12.37 4.21 -8.61
N GLN A 69 -12.89 4.07 -7.38
CA GLN A 69 -12.86 5.09 -6.35
C GLN A 69 -11.78 4.78 -5.31
N ALA A 70 -11.31 5.79 -4.61
CA ALA A 70 -10.49 5.59 -3.43
C ALA A 70 -11.27 4.76 -2.40
N ASP A 71 -10.60 3.79 -1.73
CA ASP A 71 -11.25 2.88 -0.78
C ASP A 71 -12.49 2.21 -1.40
N PRO A 72 -12.34 1.39 -2.45
CA PRO A 72 -13.41 1.00 -3.34
C PRO A 72 -14.54 0.24 -2.60
N PRO A 73 -15.79 0.70 -2.68
CA PRO A 73 -16.92 -0.02 -2.12
C PRO A 73 -17.33 -1.21 -2.98
N GLU A 74 -18.04 -2.17 -2.37
CA GLU A 74 -18.44 -3.43 -3.01
C GLU A 74 -19.17 -3.25 -4.34
N HIS A 75 -20.04 -2.24 -4.45
CA HIS A 75 -20.81 -2.01 -5.67
C HIS A 75 -19.93 -1.62 -6.86
N ILE A 76 -18.89 -0.79 -6.65
CA ILE A 76 -17.91 -0.44 -7.69
C ILE A 76 -17.17 -1.68 -8.20
N ILE A 77 -16.83 -2.60 -7.30
CA ILE A 77 -16.18 -3.86 -7.67
C ILE A 77 -17.14 -4.76 -8.44
N ALA A 78 -18.40 -4.85 -8.01
CA ALA A 78 -19.43 -5.63 -8.70
C ALA A 78 -19.70 -5.11 -10.12
N ASP A 79 -19.76 -3.79 -10.29
CA ASP A 79 -19.91 -3.15 -11.60
C ASP A 79 -18.69 -3.42 -12.49
N ALA A 80 -17.48 -3.31 -11.94
CA ALA A 80 -16.23 -3.61 -12.65
C ALA A 80 -16.16 -5.06 -13.14
N ILE A 81 -16.58 -6.03 -12.30
CA ILE A 81 -16.63 -7.45 -12.68
C ILE A 81 -17.67 -7.69 -13.79
N SER A 82 -18.84 -7.07 -13.67
CA SER A 82 -19.90 -7.17 -14.67
C SER A 82 -19.44 -6.62 -16.01
N PHE A 83 -18.80 -5.46 -16.00
CA PHE A 83 -18.20 -4.85 -17.19
C PHE A 83 -17.14 -5.77 -17.82
N ALA A 84 -16.20 -6.28 -17.01
CA ALA A 84 -15.12 -7.16 -17.49
C ALA A 84 -15.65 -8.43 -18.17
N ARG A 85 -16.70 -9.03 -17.61
CA ARG A 85 -17.35 -10.22 -18.17
C ARG A 85 -18.07 -9.92 -19.48
N GLN A 86 -18.74 -8.78 -19.60
CA GLN A 86 -19.40 -8.34 -20.84
C GLN A 86 -18.40 -8.11 -21.97
N GLU A 87 -17.26 -7.54 -21.64
CA GLU A 87 -16.18 -7.25 -22.58
C GLU A 87 -15.36 -8.49 -22.98
N GLN A 88 -15.59 -9.66 -22.37
CA GLN A 88 -14.92 -10.93 -22.70
C GLN A 88 -13.38 -10.80 -22.74
N ILE A 89 -12.83 -10.15 -21.70
CA ILE A 89 -11.40 -9.91 -21.58
C ILE A 89 -10.62 -11.19 -21.27
N ASP A 90 -9.35 -11.23 -21.63
CA ASP A 90 -8.44 -12.36 -21.36
C ASP A 90 -7.16 -11.97 -20.61
N VAL A 91 -6.95 -10.69 -20.36
CA VAL A 91 -5.88 -10.16 -19.51
C VAL A 91 -6.32 -8.87 -18.80
N VAL A 92 -5.87 -8.67 -17.57
CA VAL A 92 -6.15 -7.47 -16.78
C VAL A 92 -4.87 -6.67 -16.56
N ILE A 93 -4.92 -5.38 -16.82
CA ILE A 93 -3.88 -4.41 -16.47
C ILE A 93 -4.47 -3.46 -15.43
N GLY A 94 -3.92 -3.48 -14.19
CA GLY A 94 -4.20 -2.46 -13.18
C GLY A 94 -3.21 -1.31 -13.33
N PHE A 95 -3.72 -0.09 -13.55
CA PHE A 95 -2.93 1.12 -13.74
C PHE A 95 -3.45 2.23 -12.84
N GLY A 96 -2.70 2.62 -11.82
CA GLY A 96 -3.14 3.64 -10.86
C GLY A 96 -2.55 3.48 -9.47
N GLY A 97 -3.20 4.07 -8.48
CA GLY A 97 -2.90 3.89 -7.07
C GLY A 97 -3.37 2.54 -6.53
N GLY A 98 -3.15 2.30 -5.22
CA GLY A 98 -3.50 1.03 -4.57
C GLY A 98 -4.92 0.55 -4.83
N SER A 99 -5.92 1.46 -4.83
CA SER A 99 -7.32 1.11 -5.09
C SER A 99 -7.54 0.52 -6.48
N SER A 100 -6.95 1.12 -7.52
CA SER A 100 -7.05 0.61 -8.90
C SER A 100 -6.37 -0.76 -9.03
N LEU A 101 -5.22 -0.95 -8.36
CA LEU A 101 -4.51 -2.22 -8.36
C LEU A 101 -5.29 -3.31 -7.60
N ASP A 102 -5.89 -2.97 -6.47
CA ASP A 102 -6.68 -3.91 -5.65
C ASP A 102 -7.95 -4.36 -6.39
N VAL A 103 -8.66 -3.44 -7.06
CA VAL A 103 -9.83 -3.77 -7.90
C VAL A 103 -9.40 -4.66 -9.08
N ALA A 104 -8.27 -4.36 -9.74
CA ALA A 104 -7.74 -5.18 -10.84
C ALA A 104 -7.46 -6.63 -10.40
N LYS A 105 -6.94 -6.84 -9.19
CA LYS A 105 -6.72 -8.19 -8.63
C LYS A 105 -8.02 -8.98 -8.50
N ILE A 106 -9.07 -8.35 -7.97
CA ILE A 106 -10.38 -8.99 -7.79
C ILE A 106 -11.02 -9.28 -9.16
N ILE A 107 -10.95 -8.33 -10.11
CA ILE A 107 -11.44 -8.54 -11.47
C ILE A 107 -10.72 -9.73 -12.11
N ALA A 108 -9.40 -9.84 -11.99
CA ALA A 108 -8.65 -10.95 -12.57
C ALA A 108 -9.14 -12.31 -12.04
N VAL A 109 -9.51 -12.40 -10.76
CA VAL A 109 -10.09 -13.61 -10.16
C VAL A 109 -11.53 -13.82 -10.66
N LEU A 110 -12.41 -12.85 -10.42
CA LEU A 110 -13.86 -13.05 -10.57
C LEU A 110 -14.34 -12.98 -12.02
N SER A 111 -13.52 -12.50 -12.95
CA SER A 111 -13.89 -12.47 -14.39
C SER A 111 -13.36 -13.67 -15.18
N HIS A 112 -12.64 -14.60 -14.54
CA HIS A 112 -12.20 -15.81 -15.23
C HIS A 112 -13.44 -16.69 -15.58
N PRO A 113 -13.56 -17.22 -16.83
CA PRO A 113 -14.74 -17.97 -17.28
C PRO A 113 -15.10 -19.20 -16.42
N GLN A 114 -14.13 -19.81 -15.75
CA GLN A 114 -14.33 -20.97 -14.88
C GLN A 114 -14.51 -20.59 -13.41
N GLN A 115 -14.53 -19.30 -13.07
CA GLN A 115 -14.71 -18.88 -11.70
C GLN A 115 -16.17 -18.96 -11.27
N THR A 116 -16.42 -19.62 -10.16
CA THR A 116 -17.76 -19.85 -9.60
C THR A 116 -18.04 -19.06 -8.33
N GLN A 117 -17.00 -18.52 -7.67
CA GLN A 117 -17.15 -17.73 -6.47
C GLN A 117 -17.74 -16.34 -6.77
N CYS A 118 -18.40 -15.77 -5.77
CA CYS A 118 -18.79 -14.37 -5.77
C CYS A 118 -17.91 -13.57 -4.78
N LEU A 119 -17.99 -12.23 -4.83
CA LEU A 119 -17.15 -11.34 -4.04
C LEU A 119 -17.18 -11.65 -2.54
N ASN A 120 -18.36 -11.92 -1.99
CA ASN A 120 -18.54 -12.18 -0.56
C ASN A 120 -17.83 -13.45 -0.06
N GLU A 121 -17.55 -14.39 -0.95
CA GLU A 121 -16.86 -15.65 -0.62
C GLU A 121 -15.34 -15.48 -0.59
N LEU A 122 -14.81 -14.34 -1.09
CA LEU A 122 -13.37 -14.10 -1.13
C LEU A 122 -12.82 -13.50 0.16
N TYR A 123 -13.67 -12.91 1.02
CA TYR A 123 -13.19 -12.20 2.21
C TYR A 123 -12.47 -13.09 3.19
N GLY A 124 -11.33 -12.59 3.71
CA GLY A 124 -10.50 -13.32 4.67
C GLY A 124 -9.18 -13.80 4.10
N ILE A 125 -8.62 -14.83 4.72
CA ILE A 125 -7.32 -15.39 4.34
C ILE A 125 -7.53 -16.73 3.64
N ASP A 126 -6.90 -16.89 2.46
CA ASP A 126 -6.90 -18.12 1.65
C ASP A 126 -8.31 -18.63 1.29
N GLN A 127 -9.28 -17.70 1.08
CA GLN A 127 -10.64 -18.04 0.66
C GLN A 127 -10.81 -18.04 -0.87
N VAL A 128 -9.86 -17.49 -1.62
CA VAL A 128 -9.91 -17.44 -3.08
C VAL A 128 -9.52 -18.78 -3.67
N GLU A 129 -10.40 -19.35 -4.49
CA GLU A 129 -10.21 -20.63 -5.16
C GLU A 129 -10.25 -20.47 -6.69
N GLY A 130 -9.79 -21.49 -7.39
CA GLY A 130 -9.89 -21.58 -8.84
C GLY A 130 -8.84 -20.79 -9.60
N PRO A 131 -8.99 -20.72 -10.93
CA PRO A 131 -8.10 -19.97 -11.79
C PRO A 131 -8.45 -18.48 -11.79
N ARG A 132 -7.51 -17.64 -12.21
CA ARG A 132 -7.69 -16.23 -12.53
C ARG A 132 -7.16 -15.88 -13.91
N LEU A 133 -7.57 -14.72 -14.44
CA LEU A 133 -6.98 -14.14 -15.63
C LEU A 133 -5.54 -13.67 -15.35
N PRO A 134 -4.67 -13.63 -16.37
CA PRO A 134 -3.36 -12.98 -16.29
C PRO A 134 -3.50 -11.55 -15.80
N LEU A 135 -2.57 -11.13 -14.93
CA LEU A 135 -2.63 -9.86 -14.23
C LEU A 135 -1.29 -9.12 -14.30
N ILE A 136 -1.32 -7.90 -14.81
CA ILE A 136 -0.18 -6.98 -14.86
C ILE A 136 -0.54 -5.76 -14.01
N LEU A 137 0.34 -5.36 -13.10
CA LEU A 137 0.10 -4.20 -12.25
C LEU A 137 1.16 -3.12 -12.47
N ILE A 138 0.70 -1.88 -12.64
CA ILE A 138 1.52 -0.70 -12.94
C ILE A 138 1.15 0.40 -11.94
N PRO A 139 1.89 0.53 -10.82
CA PRO A 139 1.61 1.53 -9.82
C PRO A 139 1.97 2.95 -10.30
N THR A 140 1.11 3.92 -9.99
CA THR A 140 1.34 5.34 -10.24
C THR A 140 1.58 6.13 -8.96
N THR A 141 1.59 5.46 -7.81
CA THR A 141 1.91 6.02 -6.48
C THR A 141 2.97 5.18 -5.79
N ALA A 142 3.84 5.82 -5.02
CA ALA A 142 4.87 5.17 -4.21
C ALA A 142 4.38 5.09 -2.75
N GLY A 143 3.57 4.09 -2.42
CA GLY A 143 2.93 4.01 -1.10
C GLY A 143 2.53 2.59 -0.71
N THR A 144 1.49 2.08 -1.30
CA THR A 144 0.83 0.84 -0.88
C THR A 144 1.63 -0.44 -1.16
N GLY A 145 2.51 -0.42 -2.17
CA GLY A 145 3.17 -1.66 -2.64
C GLY A 145 2.19 -2.73 -3.12
N SER A 146 0.95 -2.33 -3.47
CA SER A 146 -0.11 -3.27 -3.86
C SER A 146 0.30 -4.16 -5.04
N GLU A 147 1.13 -3.66 -5.96
CA GLU A 147 1.61 -4.40 -7.13
C GLU A 147 2.40 -5.66 -6.78
N VAL A 148 2.91 -5.77 -5.55
CA VAL A 148 3.70 -6.94 -5.09
C VAL A 148 3.09 -7.63 -3.87
N THR A 149 1.84 -7.36 -3.53
CA THR A 149 1.16 -7.97 -2.39
C THR A 149 0.02 -8.91 -2.81
N PRO A 150 -0.27 -9.95 -2.02
CA PRO A 150 -1.39 -10.86 -2.23
C PRO A 150 -2.67 -10.35 -1.54
N ILE A 151 -2.83 -9.02 -1.43
CA ILE A 151 -3.86 -8.38 -0.62
C ILE A 151 -4.69 -7.46 -1.50
N SER A 152 -6.00 -7.44 -1.30
CA SER A 152 -6.91 -6.43 -1.78
C SER A 152 -7.81 -5.97 -0.65
N ILE A 153 -8.01 -4.66 -0.51
CA ILE A 153 -8.85 -4.06 0.53
C ILE A 153 -10.12 -3.52 -0.10
N VAL A 154 -11.26 -3.91 0.47
CA VAL A 154 -12.60 -3.52 0.02
C VAL A 154 -13.31 -2.81 1.15
N THR A 155 -14.03 -1.75 0.85
CA THR A 155 -14.95 -1.12 1.81
C THR A 155 -16.27 -1.85 1.80
N THR A 156 -16.55 -2.57 2.90
CA THR A 156 -17.80 -3.29 3.14
C THR A 156 -18.72 -2.50 4.06
N GLY A 157 -20.01 -2.45 3.76
CA GLY A 157 -20.93 -1.57 4.49
C GLY A 157 -20.57 -0.09 4.32
N GLU A 158 -20.72 0.71 5.40
CA GLU A 158 -20.48 2.15 5.33
C GLU A 158 -19.02 2.54 5.63
N THR A 159 -18.35 1.85 6.57
CA THR A 159 -17.05 2.30 7.11
C THR A 159 -16.02 1.18 7.31
N THR A 160 -16.40 -0.08 7.10
CA THR A 160 -15.54 -1.22 7.42
C THR A 160 -14.59 -1.55 6.28
N LYS A 161 -13.30 -1.67 6.58
CA LYS A 161 -12.29 -2.16 5.65
C LYS A 161 -12.11 -3.67 5.81
N THR A 162 -12.41 -4.43 4.77
CA THR A 162 -12.28 -5.89 4.76
C THR A 162 -11.22 -6.31 3.76
N GLY A 163 -10.32 -7.20 4.20
CA GLY A 163 -9.23 -7.69 3.36
C GLY A 163 -9.54 -9.04 2.71
N ILE A 164 -9.12 -9.17 1.46
CA ILE A 164 -9.00 -10.44 0.75
C ILE A 164 -7.50 -10.73 0.67
N VAL A 165 -7.07 -11.88 1.18
CA VAL A 165 -5.64 -12.25 1.23
C VAL A 165 -5.48 -13.64 0.63
N SER A 166 -4.85 -13.74 -0.54
CA SER A 166 -4.62 -15.02 -1.20
C SER A 166 -3.42 -14.94 -2.15
N PRO A 167 -2.59 -15.97 -2.26
CA PRO A 167 -1.52 -16.04 -3.27
C PRO A 167 -2.01 -15.83 -4.70
N LEU A 168 -3.28 -16.11 -4.98
CA LEU A 168 -3.88 -15.88 -6.30
C LEU A 168 -4.04 -14.40 -6.65
N LEU A 169 -3.93 -13.48 -5.70
CA LEU A 169 -3.95 -12.04 -5.94
C LEU A 169 -2.58 -11.46 -6.32
N PHE A 170 -1.50 -12.22 -6.22
CA PHE A 170 -0.22 -11.76 -6.78
C PHE A 170 -0.35 -11.54 -8.28
N ALA A 171 0.17 -10.42 -8.77
CA ALA A 171 0.30 -10.19 -10.20
C ALA A 171 1.29 -11.19 -10.83
N ASP A 172 1.16 -11.43 -12.13
CA ASP A 172 2.17 -12.15 -12.90
C ASP A 172 3.39 -11.25 -13.16
N ILE A 173 3.12 -9.95 -13.36
CA ILE A 173 4.15 -8.96 -13.66
C ILE A 173 3.79 -7.64 -12.95
N ALA A 174 4.78 -7.02 -12.30
CA ALA A 174 4.72 -5.65 -11.82
C ALA A 174 5.69 -4.78 -12.64
N ILE A 175 5.21 -3.65 -13.19
CA ILE A 175 6.02 -2.70 -13.95
C ILE A 175 6.07 -1.39 -13.17
N LEU A 176 7.27 -0.97 -12.75
CA LEU A 176 7.51 0.20 -11.91
C LEU A 176 8.25 1.28 -12.70
N ASP A 177 7.50 2.19 -13.29
CA ASP A 177 8.00 3.31 -14.06
C ASP A 177 7.61 4.63 -13.39
N ALA A 178 8.60 5.33 -12.84
CA ALA A 178 8.35 6.55 -12.09
C ALA A 178 7.86 7.72 -12.92
N SER A 179 7.90 7.65 -14.25
CA SER A 179 7.31 8.68 -15.12
C SER A 179 5.82 8.89 -14.83
N PHE A 180 5.11 7.82 -14.44
CA PHE A 180 3.69 7.88 -14.06
C PHE A 180 3.44 8.44 -12.65
N THR A 181 4.46 8.63 -11.83
CA THR A 181 4.34 9.28 -10.53
C THR A 181 4.59 10.79 -10.62
N ARG A 182 5.10 11.27 -11.77
CA ARG A 182 5.31 12.68 -12.03
C ARG A 182 3.96 13.42 -12.05
N GLY A 183 3.93 14.58 -11.44
CA GLY A 183 2.69 15.37 -11.39
C GLY A 183 1.75 15.00 -10.22
N LEU A 184 2.06 13.96 -9.43
CA LEU A 184 1.32 13.72 -8.20
C LEU A 184 1.39 14.94 -7.27
N PRO A 185 0.25 15.42 -6.73
CA PRO A 185 0.23 16.49 -5.76
C PRO A 185 1.13 16.21 -4.55
N LYS A 186 1.79 17.25 -4.04
CA LYS A 186 2.73 17.15 -2.92
C LYS A 186 2.15 16.43 -1.70
N HIS A 187 0.90 16.74 -1.33
CA HIS A 187 0.24 16.09 -0.19
C HIS A 187 -0.01 14.59 -0.41
N ILE A 188 -0.32 14.16 -1.65
CA ILE A 188 -0.47 12.74 -1.99
C ILE A 188 0.89 12.05 -1.95
N THR A 189 1.91 12.66 -2.53
CA THR A 189 3.29 12.15 -2.49
C THR A 189 3.79 11.99 -1.05
N ALA A 190 3.50 12.96 -0.17
CA ALA A 190 3.85 12.90 1.25
C ALA A 190 3.12 11.75 1.97
N ALA A 191 1.81 11.68 1.84
CA ALA A 191 0.99 10.68 2.50
C ALA A 191 1.39 9.26 2.08
N THR A 192 1.53 9.02 0.77
CA THR A 192 1.92 7.70 0.26
C THR A 192 3.35 7.33 0.63
N GLY A 193 4.30 8.28 0.56
CA GLY A 193 5.69 8.01 0.94
C GLY A 193 5.84 7.68 2.43
N ILE A 194 5.09 8.36 3.31
CA ILE A 194 5.05 8.03 4.75
C ILE A 194 4.40 6.65 4.95
N ASP A 195 3.33 6.33 4.24
CA ASP A 195 2.67 5.03 4.27
C ASP A 195 3.66 3.90 3.97
N ALA A 196 4.45 4.04 2.90
CA ALA A 196 5.50 3.07 2.57
C ALA A 196 6.56 2.95 3.67
N MET A 197 6.92 4.05 4.36
CA MET A 197 7.83 4.01 5.51
C MET A 197 7.20 3.25 6.68
N VAL A 198 5.90 3.46 6.96
CA VAL A 198 5.15 2.71 7.98
C VAL A 198 5.15 1.23 7.66
N HIS A 199 4.88 0.84 6.42
CA HIS A 199 4.95 -0.55 5.98
C HIS A 199 6.31 -1.19 6.30
N ALA A 200 7.40 -0.50 5.98
CA ALA A 200 8.76 -0.99 6.26
C ALA A 200 9.04 -1.11 7.77
N ILE A 201 8.66 -0.11 8.57
CA ILE A 201 8.86 -0.12 10.02
C ILE A 201 8.06 -1.24 10.68
N GLU A 202 6.77 -1.35 10.34
CA GLU A 202 5.91 -2.38 10.93
C GLU A 202 6.32 -3.79 10.50
N ALA A 203 6.72 -3.99 9.24
CA ALA A 203 7.27 -5.27 8.79
C ALA A 203 8.53 -5.66 9.56
N TYR A 204 9.45 -4.71 9.79
CA TYR A 204 10.68 -4.96 10.56
C TYR A 204 10.42 -5.25 12.03
N THR A 205 9.38 -4.66 12.60
CA THR A 205 9.02 -4.83 14.02
C THR A 205 7.99 -5.91 14.29
N SER A 206 7.36 -6.47 13.25
CA SER A 206 6.30 -7.48 13.34
C SER A 206 6.67 -8.66 14.23
N LYS A 207 5.72 -9.17 15.03
CA LYS A 207 5.89 -10.38 15.86
C LYS A 207 5.80 -11.66 15.05
N ILE A 208 4.89 -11.67 14.06
CA ILE A 208 4.48 -12.89 13.36
C ILE A 208 5.05 -12.88 11.95
N LYS A 209 5.47 -14.05 11.46
CA LYS A 209 6.01 -14.27 10.11
C LYS A 209 7.30 -13.49 9.77
N LYS A 210 7.81 -12.62 10.65
CA LYS A 210 9.08 -11.92 10.45
C LYS A 210 10.19 -12.91 10.10
N ASN A 211 10.97 -12.59 9.07
CA ASN A 211 12.02 -13.48 8.57
C ASN A 211 13.18 -12.67 7.98
N PRO A 212 14.36 -13.29 7.72
CA PRO A 212 15.53 -12.55 7.23
C PRO A 212 15.32 -11.81 5.90
N TYR A 213 14.46 -12.32 5.00
CA TYR A 213 14.16 -11.65 3.74
C TYR A 213 13.31 -10.41 3.97
N SER A 214 12.24 -10.52 4.77
CA SER A 214 11.41 -9.36 5.11
C SER A 214 12.21 -8.28 5.83
N ASP A 215 13.16 -8.65 6.70
CA ASP A 215 14.03 -7.71 7.40
C ASP A 215 14.96 -6.96 6.45
N MET A 216 15.58 -7.69 5.52
CA MET A 216 16.47 -7.09 4.51
C MET A 216 15.70 -6.11 3.62
N LEU A 217 14.53 -6.51 3.14
CA LEU A 217 13.67 -5.69 2.28
C LEU A 217 13.17 -4.45 3.03
N ALA A 218 12.68 -4.60 4.26
CA ALA A 218 12.19 -3.49 5.08
C ALA A 218 13.29 -2.44 5.35
N LYS A 219 14.51 -2.88 5.68
CA LYS A 219 15.65 -1.98 5.90
C LYS A 219 16.03 -1.24 4.63
N GLN A 220 16.09 -1.93 3.50
CA GLN A 220 16.43 -1.30 2.23
C GLN A 220 15.33 -0.35 1.75
N ALA A 221 14.05 -0.74 1.90
CA ALA A 221 12.90 0.10 1.64
C ALA A 221 12.99 1.41 2.43
N LEU A 222 13.15 1.29 3.74
CA LEU A 222 13.19 2.45 4.63
C LEU A 222 14.33 3.41 4.26
N LYS A 223 15.50 2.88 3.88
CA LYS A 223 16.63 3.70 3.44
C LYS A 223 16.35 4.46 2.14
N LEU A 224 15.75 3.81 1.15
CA LEU A 224 15.40 4.46 -0.12
C LEU A 224 14.35 5.55 0.12
N LEU A 225 13.29 5.24 0.85
CA LEU A 225 12.21 6.18 1.16
C LEU A 225 12.72 7.38 1.96
N ASN A 226 13.50 7.13 3.01
CA ASN A 226 14.10 8.16 3.86
C ASN A 226 14.95 9.16 3.06
N ASN A 227 15.78 8.66 2.16
CA ASN A 227 16.72 9.50 1.42
C ASN A 227 16.05 10.31 0.30
N ASN A 228 14.88 9.89 -0.15
CA ASN A 228 14.25 10.46 -1.34
C ASN A 228 12.93 11.19 -1.07
N LEU A 229 12.23 10.94 0.05
CA LEU A 229 10.94 11.60 0.32
C LEU A 229 11.06 13.12 0.30
N THR A 230 12.03 13.67 1.00
CA THR A 230 12.22 15.13 1.01
C THR A 230 12.57 15.67 -0.38
N ARG A 231 13.40 14.95 -1.15
CA ARG A 231 13.77 15.34 -2.53
C ARG A 231 12.53 15.47 -3.42
N VAL A 232 11.64 14.47 -3.41
CA VAL A 232 10.42 14.51 -4.24
C VAL A 232 9.39 15.52 -3.74
N LEU A 233 9.42 15.90 -2.47
CA LEU A 233 8.58 16.95 -1.92
C LEU A 233 9.09 18.35 -2.26
N ASP A 234 10.41 18.52 -2.39
CA ASP A 234 11.05 19.76 -2.76
C ASP A 234 11.07 19.97 -4.29
N ASP A 235 11.32 18.88 -5.05
CA ASP A 235 11.25 18.86 -6.51
C ASP A 235 10.45 17.63 -6.99
N GLY A 236 9.21 17.89 -7.39
CA GLY A 236 8.29 16.87 -7.91
C GLY A 236 8.71 16.27 -9.26
N ASP A 237 9.66 16.87 -9.97
CA ASP A 237 10.19 16.42 -11.25
C ASP A 237 11.50 15.64 -11.13
N ASP A 238 12.04 15.46 -9.92
CA ASP A 238 13.21 14.60 -9.66
C ASP A 238 12.86 13.12 -9.91
N LEU A 239 12.95 12.68 -11.16
CA LEU A 239 12.61 11.33 -11.59
C LEU A 239 13.47 10.25 -10.94
N GLU A 240 14.73 10.53 -10.63
CA GLU A 240 15.58 9.58 -9.89
C GLU A 240 15.05 9.34 -8.48
N ALA A 241 14.72 10.41 -7.76
CA ALA A 241 14.14 10.31 -6.43
C ALA A 241 12.76 9.64 -6.48
N ARG A 242 11.92 9.94 -7.47
CA ARG A 242 10.63 9.26 -7.67
C ARG A 242 10.80 7.76 -7.94
N GLN A 243 11.78 7.36 -8.76
CA GLN A 243 12.07 5.95 -9.03
C GLN A 243 12.53 5.24 -7.75
N ASN A 244 13.37 5.90 -6.95
CA ASN A 244 13.81 5.36 -5.67
C ASN A 244 12.65 5.25 -4.66
N MET A 245 11.70 6.20 -4.64
CA MET A 245 10.49 6.11 -3.84
C MET A 245 9.61 4.92 -4.28
N LEU A 246 9.42 4.74 -5.59
CA LEU A 246 8.61 3.66 -6.14
C LEU A 246 9.21 2.28 -5.81
N VAL A 247 10.53 2.13 -6.01
CA VAL A 247 11.26 0.90 -5.62
C VAL A 247 11.22 0.70 -4.10
N GLY A 248 11.38 1.77 -3.32
CA GLY A 248 11.28 1.71 -1.85
C GLY A 248 9.89 1.23 -1.40
N SER A 249 8.81 1.74 -2.01
CA SER A 249 7.44 1.30 -1.76
C SER A 249 7.24 -0.18 -2.11
N MET A 250 7.72 -0.61 -3.27
CA MET A 250 7.69 -2.02 -3.68
C MET A 250 8.40 -2.92 -2.67
N LEU A 251 9.63 -2.57 -2.24
CA LEU A 251 10.37 -3.36 -1.25
C LEU A 251 9.63 -3.41 0.10
N ALA A 252 9.00 -2.32 0.53
CA ALA A 252 8.13 -2.28 1.71
C ALA A 252 6.92 -3.19 1.53
N GLY A 253 6.30 -3.20 0.34
CA GLY A 253 5.21 -4.08 -0.05
C GLY A 253 5.58 -5.56 0.09
N GLN A 254 6.71 -5.96 -0.48
CA GLN A 254 7.24 -7.31 -0.34
C GLN A 254 7.56 -7.68 1.12
N ALA A 255 8.07 -6.72 1.90
CA ALA A 255 8.38 -6.95 3.31
C ALA A 255 7.12 -7.22 4.12
N PHE A 256 6.09 -6.35 4.03
CA PHE A 256 4.89 -6.52 4.85
C PHE A 256 3.97 -7.64 4.36
N ALA A 257 3.98 -7.98 3.10
CA ALA A 257 3.29 -9.18 2.61
C ALA A 257 3.78 -10.45 3.31
N ASN A 258 5.03 -10.48 3.74
CA ASN A 258 5.70 -11.60 4.40
C ASN A 258 5.94 -11.41 5.91
N ALA A 259 5.74 -10.20 6.44
CA ALA A 259 5.80 -9.84 7.86
C ALA A 259 4.75 -8.76 8.13
N PRO A 260 3.50 -9.12 8.44
CA PRO A 260 2.35 -8.23 8.38
C PRO A 260 2.47 -7.00 9.30
N VAL A 261 1.80 -5.91 8.89
CA VAL A 261 1.66 -4.64 9.60
C VAL A 261 0.92 -4.77 10.93
N GLY A 262 0.97 -3.75 11.78
CA GLY A 262 0.52 -3.77 13.16
C GLY A 262 -0.39 -2.61 13.57
N ALA A 263 -0.02 -1.93 14.67
CA ALA A 263 -0.87 -0.95 15.35
C ALA A 263 -1.03 0.37 14.61
N VAL A 264 -0.04 0.82 13.82
CA VAL A 264 -0.19 2.05 13.02
C VAL A 264 -1.38 1.89 12.08
N HIS A 265 -1.40 0.80 11.32
CA HIS A 265 -2.52 0.51 10.41
C HIS A 265 -3.83 0.25 11.15
N ALA A 266 -3.79 -0.44 12.31
CA ALA A 266 -4.99 -0.71 13.09
C ALA A 266 -5.68 0.57 13.57
N LEU A 267 -4.88 1.58 14.00
CA LEU A 267 -5.41 2.87 14.43
C LEU A 267 -5.73 3.81 13.26
N ALA A 268 -5.11 3.63 12.11
CA ALA A 268 -5.40 4.42 10.91
C ALA A 268 -6.75 4.06 10.27
N TYR A 269 -7.17 2.79 10.31
CA TYR A 269 -8.40 2.32 9.64
C TYR A 269 -9.66 3.06 10.07
N PRO A 270 -9.93 3.28 11.38
CA PRO A 270 -11.12 4.04 11.80
C PRO A 270 -11.11 5.48 11.30
N LEU A 271 -9.95 6.13 11.20
CA LEU A 271 -9.83 7.50 10.67
C LEU A 271 -10.24 7.56 9.19
N GLY A 272 -9.79 6.58 8.39
CA GLY A 272 -10.20 6.45 7.00
C GLY A 272 -11.67 6.09 6.85
N GLY A 273 -12.19 5.16 7.67
CA GLY A 273 -13.56 4.67 7.59
C GLY A 273 -14.60 5.73 7.97
N HIS A 274 -14.42 6.43 9.07
CA HIS A 274 -15.39 7.39 9.59
C HIS A 274 -15.24 8.82 9.05
N PHE A 275 -14.02 9.22 8.71
CA PHE A 275 -13.72 10.61 8.32
C PHE A 275 -13.15 10.76 6.91
N HIS A 276 -13.12 9.66 6.15
CA HIS A 276 -12.65 9.65 4.75
C HIS A 276 -11.24 10.21 4.55
N LEU A 277 -10.39 10.14 5.59
CA LEU A 277 -8.99 10.49 5.45
C LEU A 277 -8.29 9.46 4.58
N SER A 278 -7.42 9.92 3.68
CA SER A 278 -6.64 8.99 2.85
C SER A 278 -5.79 8.05 3.72
N HIS A 279 -5.59 6.82 3.26
CA HIS A 279 -4.91 5.77 4.01
C HIS A 279 -3.54 6.21 4.54
N GLY A 280 -2.68 6.76 3.67
CA GLY A 280 -1.35 7.21 4.08
C GLY A 280 -1.38 8.41 5.04
N HIS A 281 -2.36 9.31 4.91
CA HIS A 281 -2.53 10.42 5.85
C HIS A 281 -2.95 9.90 7.24
N SER A 282 -3.89 8.96 7.28
CA SER A 282 -4.31 8.31 8.54
C SER A 282 -3.13 7.64 9.26
N ASN A 283 -2.28 6.92 8.51
CA ASN A 283 -1.05 6.33 9.04
C ASN A 283 -0.06 7.39 9.56
N ALA A 284 0.11 8.50 8.82
CA ALA A 284 0.98 9.59 9.21
C ALA A 284 0.59 10.22 10.55
N ILE A 285 -0.71 10.43 10.79
CA ILE A 285 -1.24 11.05 12.00
C ILE A 285 -0.89 10.23 13.25
N VAL A 286 -1.05 8.91 13.21
CA VAL A 286 -0.87 8.04 14.38
C VAL A 286 0.58 7.55 14.57
N LEU A 287 1.43 7.68 13.54
CA LEU A 287 2.75 7.05 13.49
C LEU A 287 3.60 7.34 14.73
N THR A 288 3.86 8.60 15.05
CA THR A 288 4.81 8.96 16.13
C THR A 288 4.36 8.43 17.49
N GLU A 289 3.08 8.53 17.81
CA GLU A 289 2.56 8.07 19.09
C GLU A 289 2.54 6.54 19.18
N VAL A 290 2.28 5.84 18.07
CA VAL A 290 2.43 4.38 18.05
C VAL A 290 3.89 3.94 18.19
N LEU A 291 4.85 4.66 17.57
CA LEU A 291 6.27 4.38 17.79
C LEU A 291 6.65 4.53 19.27
N LYS A 292 6.20 5.60 19.94
CA LYS A 292 6.41 5.81 21.39
C LYS A 292 5.78 4.68 22.21
N PHE A 293 4.55 4.31 21.90
CA PHE A 293 3.86 3.20 22.55
C PHE A 293 4.63 1.89 22.41
N ASN A 294 5.13 1.59 21.23
CA ASN A 294 5.86 0.37 20.93
C ASN A 294 7.31 0.36 21.43
N ALA A 295 7.90 1.52 21.74
CA ALA A 295 9.31 1.67 22.11
C ALA A 295 9.79 0.68 23.20
N PRO A 296 9.05 0.45 24.30
CA PRO A 296 9.49 -0.51 25.33
C PRO A 296 9.70 -1.93 24.81
N ALA A 297 8.91 -2.37 23.82
CA ALA A 297 8.99 -3.73 23.23
C ALA A 297 9.83 -3.78 21.94
N ALA A 298 10.01 -2.65 21.25
CA ALA A 298 10.71 -2.57 19.96
C ALA A 298 12.06 -1.84 20.02
N LYS A 299 12.52 -1.45 21.21
CA LYS A 299 13.73 -0.65 21.45
C LYS A 299 14.94 -1.08 20.62
N GLN A 300 15.32 -2.33 20.69
CA GLN A 300 16.46 -2.84 19.94
C GLN A 300 16.26 -2.69 18.42
N LYS A 301 15.06 -3.02 17.92
CA LYS A 301 14.74 -2.94 16.49
C LYS A 301 14.76 -1.49 15.98
N TYR A 302 14.26 -0.54 16.76
CA TYR A 302 14.32 0.89 16.40
C TYR A 302 15.76 1.43 16.41
N ALA A 303 16.56 1.02 17.39
CA ALA A 303 18.00 1.36 17.42
C ALA A 303 18.76 0.77 16.21
N GLU A 304 18.45 -0.47 15.82
CA GLU A 304 19.00 -1.11 14.62
C GLU A 304 18.61 -0.35 13.33
N LEU A 305 17.34 0.06 13.20
CA LEU A 305 16.86 0.86 12.07
C LEU A 305 17.51 2.24 12.05
N MET A 306 17.63 2.93 13.20
CA MET A 306 18.31 4.23 13.26
C MET A 306 19.76 4.12 12.80
N THR A 307 20.50 3.15 13.31
CA THR A 307 21.89 2.91 12.88
C THR A 307 21.99 2.55 11.38
N TRP A 308 20.97 1.90 10.83
CA TRP A 308 20.92 1.60 9.39
C TRP A 308 20.66 2.84 8.54
N LEU A 309 19.81 3.75 9.00
CA LEU A 309 19.50 5.03 8.33
C LEU A 309 20.68 6.00 8.42
N ASP A 310 21.26 6.12 9.60
CA ASP A 310 22.45 6.95 9.86
C ASP A 310 23.52 6.15 10.60
N PRO A 311 24.52 5.60 9.86
CA PRO A 311 25.64 4.86 10.44
C PRO A 311 26.54 5.66 11.38
N HIS A 312 26.42 7.00 11.41
CA HIS A 312 27.16 7.86 12.31
C HIS A 312 26.48 8.04 13.65
N SER A 313 25.19 7.72 13.75
CA SER A 313 24.44 7.72 15.01
C SER A 313 25.00 6.67 15.96
N LYS A 314 25.43 7.12 17.16
CA LYS A 314 25.99 6.27 18.20
C LYS A 314 25.27 6.51 19.52
N GLY A 315 25.11 5.48 20.32
CA GLY A 315 24.48 5.58 21.63
C GLY A 315 23.99 4.24 22.17
N CYS A 316 23.38 4.28 23.34
CA CYS A 316 22.64 3.14 23.87
C CYS A 316 21.33 2.96 23.08
N HIS A 317 20.69 1.81 23.25
CA HIS A 317 19.44 1.50 22.53
C HIS A 317 18.33 2.52 22.85
N ASP A 318 18.26 3.05 24.07
CA ASP A 318 17.27 4.08 24.44
C ASP A 318 17.48 5.35 23.62
N GLY A 319 18.69 5.91 23.63
CA GLY A 319 18.99 7.14 22.89
C GLY A 319 18.83 6.98 21.38
N LEU A 320 19.18 5.82 20.81
CA LEU A 320 18.96 5.54 19.39
C LEU A 320 17.47 5.36 19.05
N THR A 321 16.67 4.85 19.99
CA THR A 321 15.22 4.74 19.86
C THR A 321 14.57 6.13 19.86
N ASP A 322 14.98 6.99 20.77
CA ASP A 322 14.48 8.38 20.83
C ASP A 322 14.84 9.13 19.53
N LEU A 323 16.09 9.00 19.05
CA LEU A 323 16.52 9.56 17.78
C LEU A 323 15.70 9.03 16.60
N PHE A 324 15.33 7.75 16.60
CA PHE A 324 14.47 7.15 15.56
C PHE A 324 13.08 7.78 15.54
N ILE A 325 12.47 7.93 16.70
CA ILE A 325 11.14 8.54 16.85
C ILE A 325 11.18 10.01 16.42
N ASP A 326 12.16 10.77 16.86
CA ASP A 326 12.35 12.18 16.49
C ASP A 326 12.63 12.34 15.00
N HIS A 327 13.38 11.42 14.40
CA HIS A 327 13.65 11.40 12.97
C HIS A 327 12.36 11.30 12.14
N PHE A 328 11.45 10.38 12.48
CA PHE A 328 10.16 10.27 11.82
C PHE A 328 9.21 11.43 12.14
N ASN A 329 9.23 11.94 13.36
CA ASN A 329 8.49 13.17 13.67
C ASN A 329 8.93 14.34 12.78
N ASN A 330 10.23 14.50 12.52
CA ASN A 330 10.75 15.52 11.60
C ASN A 330 10.26 15.30 10.16
N HIS A 331 10.22 14.06 9.66
CA HIS A 331 9.62 13.76 8.35
C HIS A 331 8.15 14.17 8.27
N LEU A 332 7.38 13.86 9.31
CA LEU A 332 5.96 14.25 9.41
C LEU A 332 5.78 15.76 9.38
N GLN A 333 6.56 16.53 10.16
CA GLN A 333 6.50 17.99 10.17
C GLN A 333 6.84 18.59 8.78
N ARG A 334 7.83 18.03 8.09
CA ARG A 334 8.23 18.47 6.74
C ARG A 334 7.26 18.06 5.64
N SER A 335 6.41 17.08 5.89
CA SER A 335 5.40 16.61 4.93
C SER A 335 4.36 17.67 4.57
N GLY A 336 4.08 18.60 5.52
CA GLY A 336 3.04 19.62 5.40
C GLY A 336 1.62 19.06 5.57
N LEU A 337 1.48 17.78 5.97
CA LEU A 337 0.18 17.19 6.27
C LEU A 337 -0.35 17.70 7.62
N PRO A 338 -1.66 17.95 7.77
CA PRO A 338 -2.28 18.14 9.08
C PRO A 338 -2.09 16.88 9.93
N LEU A 339 -1.50 17.02 11.12
CA LEU A 339 -1.15 15.90 11.99
C LEU A 339 -1.96 15.86 13.29
N LYS A 340 -2.92 16.76 13.45
CA LYS A 340 -3.78 16.86 14.64
C LYS A 340 -5.23 16.62 14.27
N LEU A 341 -5.94 15.80 15.05
CA LEU A 341 -7.32 15.43 14.76
C LEU A 341 -8.26 16.66 14.80
N ALA A 342 -8.00 17.61 15.70
CA ALA A 342 -8.75 18.85 15.78
C ALA A 342 -8.60 19.72 14.52
N GLN A 343 -7.47 19.66 13.81
CA GLN A 343 -7.26 20.37 12.53
C GLN A 343 -8.06 19.76 11.35
N LEU A 344 -8.57 18.55 11.56
CA LEU A 344 -9.33 17.79 10.57
C LEU A 344 -10.81 17.70 10.92
N ASP A 345 -11.28 18.61 11.80
CA ASP A 345 -12.67 18.70 12.26
C ASP A 345 -13.20 17.39 12.89
N ILE A 346 -12.31 16.55 13.43
CA ILE A 346 -12.71 15.31 14.13
C ILE A 346 -13.12 15.67 15.55
N PRO A 347 -14.37 15.39 15.98
CA PRO A 347 -14.84 15.78 17.30
C PRO A 347 -14.18 14.95 18.41
N GLU A 348 -13.79 15.58 19.51
CA GLU A 348 -13.12 14.93 20.65
C GLU A 348 -13.94 13.76 21.24
N HIS A 349 -15.27 13.88 21.27
CA HIS A 349 -16.14 12.83 21.80
C HIS A 349 -16.12 11.53 20.96
N MET A 350 -15.57 11.56 19.74
CA MET A 350 -15.43 10.38 18.88
C MET A 350 -14.20 9.53 19.19
N LEU A 351 -13.25 10.03 20.00
CA LEU A 351 -11.98 9.33 20.26
C LEU A 351 -12.16 7.94 20.87
N MET A 352 -13.15 7.77 21.77
CA MET A 352 -13.44 6.46 22.36
C MET A 352 -13.96 5.48 21.30
N MET A 353 -14.87 5.91 20.43
CA MET A 353 -15.39 5.09 19.34
C MET A 353 -14.27 4.68 18.37
N LEU A 354 -13.35 5.61 18.02
CA LEU A 354 -12.19 5.29 17.20
C LEU A 354 -11.30 4.23 17.87
N ALA A 355 -11.06 4.34 19.19
CA ALA A 355 -10.28 3.37 19.93
C ALA A 355 -10.93 1.97 19.94
N GLU A 356 -12.23 1.90 20.18
CA GLU A 356 -12.99 0.65 20.15
C GLU A 356 -12.97 0.00 18.74
N ASP A 357 -13.09 0.80 17.68
CA ASP A 357 -13.05 0.32 16.30
C ASP A 357 -11.64 -0.15 15.90
N ALA A 358 -10.60 0.53 16.35
CA ALA A 358 -9.22 0.09 16.14
C ALA A 358 -8.97 -1.29 16.76
N MET A 359 -9.54 -1.59 17.93
CA MET A 359 -9.40 -2.88 18.59
C MET A 359 -10.09 -4.05 17.86
N LYS A 360 -11.01 -3.75 16.95
CA LYS A 360 -11.62 -4.78 16.07
C LYS A 360 -10.63 -5.30 15.02
N GLN A 361 -9.54 -4.57 14.76
CA GLN A 361 -8.49 -4.94 13.81
C GLN A 361 -7.53 -6.00 14.37
N THR A 362 -8.08 -7.09 14.90
CA THR A 362 -7.31 -8.16 15.58
C THR A 362 -6.25 -8.79 14.68
N ARG A 363 -6.54 -8.90 13.38
CA ARG A 363 -5.60 -9.42 12.36
C ARG A 363 -4.33 -8.58 12.28
N LEU A 364 -4.40 -7.28 12.51
CA LEU A 364 -3.28 -6.35 12.51
C LEU A 364 -2.59 -6.31 13.88
N LEU A 365 -3.37 -6.12 14.93
CA LEU A 365 -2.86 -5.94 16.30
C LEU A 365 -2.05 -7.15 16.80
N GLN A 366 -2.38 -8.38 16.41
CA GLN A 366 -1.60 -9.57 16.78
C GLN A 366 -0.14 -9.52 16.30
N ASN A 367 0.16 -8.72 15.26
CA ASN A 367 1.51 -8.57 14.72
C ASN A 367 2.32 -7.48 15.44
N ASN A 368 1.64 -6.60 16.19
CA ASN A 368 2.28 -5.47 16.85
C ASN A 368 3.30 -5.93 17.90
N PRO A 369 4.48 -5.30 18.02
CA PRO A 369 5.50 -5.72 18.99
C PRO A 369 5.04 -5.67 20.44
N ARG A 370 4.11 -4.79 20.78
CA ARG A 370 3.50 -4.65 22.12
C ARG A 370 1.99 -4.87 22.01
N ASP A 371 1.42 -5.65 22.92
CA ASP A 371 -0.02 -5.83 23.00
C ASP A 371 -0.68 -4.49 23.39
N MET A 372 -1.85 -4.21 22.81
CA MET A 372 -2.55 -2.93 22.95
C MET A 372 -3.94 -3.18 23.53
N THR A 373 -4.34 -2.31 24.44
CA THR A 373 -5.71 -2.24 24.97
C THR A 373 -6.49 -1.09 24.36
N VAL A 374 -7.80 -1.03 24.60
CA VAL A 374 -8.63 0.11 24.14
C VAL A 374 -8.18 1.41 24.83
N GLU A 375 -7.75 1.35 26.09
CA GLU A 375 -7.23 2.49 26.84
C GLU A 375 -5.92 3.01 26.24
N ASP A 376 -5.02 2.11 25.82
CA ASP A 376 -3.79 2.49 25.12
C ASP A 376 -4.12 3.20 23.78
N ALA A 377 -5.06 2.66 23.00
CA ALA A 377 -5.51 3.26 21.75
C ALA A 377 -6.13 4.64 21.97
N LEU A 378 -6.97 4.78 23.01
CA LEU A 378 -7.56 6.07 23.39
C LEU A 378 -6.49 7.09 23.76
N GLN A 379 -5.49 6.71 24.56
CA GLN A 379 -4.39 7.60 24.93
C GLN A 379 -3.60 8.09 23.71
N ILE A 380 -3.39 7.21 22.71
CA ILE A 380 -2.75 7.60 21.45
C ILE A 380 -3.60 8.64 20.71
N TYR A 381 -4.91 8.41 20.56
CA TYR A 381 -5.79 9.37 19.89
C TYR A 381 -5.87 10.70 20.65
N GLN A 382 -5.89 10.69 21.99
CA GLN A 382 -5.83 11.90 22.81
C GLN A 382 -4.53 12.69 22.60
N ALA A 383 -3.39 12.02 22.50
CA ALA A 383 -2.07 12.65 22.29
C ALA A 383 -1.93 13.35 20.92
N ILE A 384 -2.68 12.89 19.92
CA ILE A 384 -2.70 13.50 18.58
C ILE A 384 -3.89 14.45 18.35
N TYR A 385 -4.70 14.70 19.38
CA TYR A 385 -5.93 15.49 19.20
C TYR A 385 -5.65 16.98 19.02
N ALA A 386 -4.89 17.62 19.91
CA ALA A 386 -4.62 19.07 19.94
C ALA A 386 -3.14 19.42 19.68
#